data_72239db85b51701c5e735d153388d650
#
_entry.id   72239db85b51701c5e735d153388d650
#
_cell.length_a   1.000
_cell.length_b   1.000
_cell.length_c   1.000
_cell.angle_alpha   90.00
_cell.angle_beta   90.00
_cell.angle_gamma   90.00
#
_symmetry.space_group_name_H-M   'P 1'
#
loop_
_entity.id
_entity.type
_entity.pdbx_description
1 polymer ?
#
loop_
_entity_poly.entity_id
_entity_poly.type
_entity_poly.pdbx_seq_one_letter_code
_entity_poly.pdbx_strand_id
1 'polypeptide(L)'
;MTALTPYSFARVTLGLSSVRNVTCAYTAKQGDNTVLRVILEPWEYEHATLVGARRYTANWGKANAPWYKAERMEDDRTAQVAAAICELAVARATNRYWSGHVWPASEHKARRETPDVGTNIEVRRVRTSKSAAVRKHQVGKGLVLFVAYAVPPEFREVEILGSIGMDRAWELGEPSSYDSEGTRLISPSHLTPLDGDNIWAMTKATLSTSSNVYTPSQ
;
A
#
# COMPACT_ATOMS: atom_id res chain seq x y z
N MET A 1 15.75 22.85 -25.42
CA MET A 1 16.22 21.46 -25.60
C MET A 1 16.92 21.06 -24.31
N THR A 2 16.22 20.39 -23.39
CA THR A 2 16.77 19.96 -22.09
C THR A 2 17.09 18.49 -22.21
N ALA A 3 18.39 18.17 -22.05
CA ALA A 3 18.90 16.82 -22.18
C ALA A 3 18.36 15.91 -21.06
N LEU A 4 17.78 14.79 -21.43
CA LEU A 4 17.37 13.71 -20.53
C LEU A 4 18.63 12.98 -20.06
N THR A 5 18.88 12.99 -18.75
CA THR A 5 19.94 12.22 -18.10
C THR A 5 19.65 10.71 -18.25
N PRO A 6 20.64 9.88 -18.64
CA PRO A 6 20.41 8.44 -18.77
C PRO A 6 20.28 7.79 -17.39
N TYR A 7 19.18 7.07 -17.19
CA TYR A 7 18.96 6.23 -16.02
C TYR A 7 19.88 5.00 -16.06
N SER A 8 20.69 4.83 -15.01
CA SER A 8 21.46 3.61 -14.81
C SER A 8 20.56 2.53 -14.19
N PHE A 9 20.27 1.49 -14.97
CA PHE A 9 19.49 0.34 -14.50
C PHE A 9 20.40 -0.67 -13.81
N ALA A 10 20.36 -0.74 -12.50
CA ALA A 10 20.92 -1.87 -11.77
C ALA A 10 19.85 -2.97 -11.65
N ARG A 11 20.00 -4.03 -12.44
CA ARG A 11 19.15 -5.23 -12.38
C ARG A 11 19.57 -6.06 -11.18
N VAL A 12 18.83 -6.03 -10.08
CA VAL A 12 19.02 -6.99 -8.98
C VAL A 12 18.38 -8.29 -9.40
N THR A 13 19.17 -9.23 -9.85
CA THR A 13 18.74 -10.61 -10.09
C THR A 13 18.75 -11.32 -8.74
N LEU A 14 17.59 -11.46 -8.13
CA LEU A 14 17.41 -12.32 -6.97
C LEU A 14 17.52 -13.77 -7.46
N GLY A 15 18.67 -14.40 -7.17
CA GLY A 15 18.90 -15.80 -7.48
C GLY A 15 18.00 -16.71 -6.64
N LEU A 16 16.85 -17.06 -7.18
CA LEU A 16 16.02 -18.17 -6.71
C LEU A 16 15.86 -19.15 -7.86
N SER A 17 16.54 -20.27 -7.72
CA SER A 17 16.27 -21.47 -8.52
C SER A 17 14.82 -21.88 -8.29
N SER A 18 14.07 -21.99 -9.41
CA SER A 18 12.78 -22.69 -9.50
C SER A 18 11.55 -22.05 -8.83
N VAL A 19 11.24 -20.78 -9.07
CA VAL A 19 9.86 -20.28 -9.04
C VAL A 19 9.71 -19.25 -10.17
N ARG A 20 8.64 -19.42 -10.95
CA ARG A 20 8.26 -18.67 -12.15
C ARG A 20 8.54 -17.16 -12.03
N ASN A 21 9.26 -16.64 -12.99
CA ASN A 21 9.49 -15.24 -13.36
C ASN A 21 8.80 -14.16 -12.49
N VAL A 22 9.44 -13.76 -11.40
CA VAL A 22 9.13 -12.51 -10.70
C VAL A 22 9.97 -11.40 -11.34
N THR A 23 9.64 -11.00 -12.55
CA THR A 23 10.46 -10.09 -13.34
C THR A 23 9.98 -8.63 -13.29
N CYS A 24 9.28 -8.19 -12.25
CA CYS A 24 8.66 -6.86 -12.30
C CYS A 24 8.78 -6.02 -11.03
N ALA A 25 9.73 -6.31 -10.14
CA ALA A 25 10.09 -5.37 -9.08
C ALA A 25 11.56 -4.98 -9.24
N TYR A 26 11.85 -3.69 -9.25
CA TYR A 26 13.21 -3.17 -9.33
C TYR A 26 13.36 -1.94 -8.44
N THR A 27 14.57 -1.73 -7.91
CA THR A 27 14.89 -0.51 -7.17
C THR A 27 15.34 0.57 -8.13
N ALA A 28 14.77 1.75 -8.02
CA ALA A 28 15.18 2.94 -8.77
C ALA A 28 15.67 4.00 -7.77
N LYS A 29 16.78 4.67 -8.12
CA LYS A 29 17.22 5.84 -7.35
C LYS A 29 16.44 7.06 -7.83
N GLN A 30 15.81 7.75 -6.89
CA GLN A 30 15.19 9.05 -7.12
C GLN A 30 15.90 10.06 -6.20
N GLY A 31 16.95 10.71 -6.70
CA GLY A 31 17.89 11.46 -5.87
C GLY A 31 18.67 10.52 -4.94
N ASP A 32 18.74 10.84 -3.65
CA ASP A 32 19.40 10.00 -2.64
C ASP A 32 18.51 8.88 -2.09
N ASN A 33 17.23 8.83 -2.48
CA ASN A 33 16.29 7.83 -1.99
C ASN A 33 16.17 6.65 -2.96
N THR A 34 16.24 5.44 -2.42
CA THR A 34 15.92 4.21 -3.13
C THR A 34 14.43 3.95 -3.02
N VAL A 35 13.73 3.84 -4.15
CA VAL A 35 12.30 3.55 -4.23
C VAL A 35 12.12 2.19 -4.90
N LEU A 36 11.32 1.34 -4.30
CA LEU A 36 10.94 0.07 -4.91
C LEU A 36 9.81 0.30 -5.91
N ARG A 37 10.03 -0.07 -7.16
CA ARG A 37 9.03 -0.01 -8.23
C ARG A 37 8.50 -1.40 -8.54
N VAL A 38 7.20 -1.52 -8.64
CA VAL A 38 6.47 -2.74 -9.01
C VAL A 38 5.67 -2.46 -10.26
N ILE A 39 5.92 -3.25 -11.31
CA ILE A 39 5.10 -3.22 -12.54
C ILE A 39 4.16 -4.42 -12.48
N LEU A 40 2.85 -4.16 -12.46
CA LEU A 40 1.84 -5.21 -12.45
C LEU A 40 1.73 -5.90 -13.81
N GLU A 41 1.59 -7.21 -13.78
CA GLU A 41 1.24 -7.99 -14.97
C GLU A 41 -0.17 -7.59 -15.49
N PRO A 42 -0.48 -7.76 -16.77
CA PRO A 42 -1.78 -7.37 -17.32
C PRO A 42 -2.97 -7.92 -16.55
N TRP A 43 -2.92 -9.18 -16.16
CA TRP A 43 -4.01 -9.83 -15.40
C TRP A 43 -4.11 -9.32 -13.95
N GLU A 44 -2.99 -8.97 -13.31
CA GLU A 44 -2.96 -8.37 -11.98
C GLU A 44 -3.59 -6.98 -12.00
N TYR A 45 -3.20 -6.18 -13.00
CA TYR A 45 -3.75 -4.85 -13.22
C TYR A 45 -5.26 -4.89 -13.48
N GLU A 46 -5.71 -5.81 -14.34
CA GLU A 46 -7.14 -6.03 -14.60
C GLU A 46 -7.89 -6.40 -13.32
N HIS A 47 -7.35 -7.37 -12.54
CA HIS A 47 -7.96 -7.80 -11.29
C HIS A 47 -8.08 -6.65 -10.29
N ALA A 48 -7.00 -5.89 -10.04
CA ALA A 48 -7.03 -4.75 -9.13
C ALA A 48 -8.01 -3.66 -9.60
N THR A 49 -8.05 -3.40 -10.89
CA THR A 49 -9.00 -2.45 -11.48
C THR A 49 -10.45 -2.86 -11.23
N LEU A 50 -10.79 -4.14 -11.41
CA LEU A 50 -12.12 -4.67 -11.14
C LEU A 50 -12.49 -4.54 -9.65
N VAL A 51 -11.57 -4.85 -8.74
CA VAL A 51 -11.79 -4.69 -7.30
C VAL A 51 -12.04 -3.22 -6.96
N GLY A 52 -11.22 -2.30 -7.46
CA GLY A 52 -11.40 -0.87 -7.24
C GLY A 52 -12.74 -0.35 -7.78
N ALA A 53 -13.14 -0.77 -8.98
CA ALA A 53 -14.43 -0.42 -9.56
C ALA A 53 -15.61 -0.95 -8.72
N ARG A 54 -15.53 -2.17 -8.20
CA ARG A 54 -16.52 -2.74 -7.28
C ARG A 54 -16.60 -1.99 -5.96
N ARG A 55 -15.46 -1.59 -5.39
CA ARG A 55 -15.41 -0.75 -4.19
C ARG A 55 -16.12 0.59 -4.40
N TYR A 56 -15.88 1.22 -5.54
CA TYR A 56 -16.57 2.45 -5.92
C TYR A 56 -18.07 2.25 -5.98
N THR A 57 -18.54 1.21 -6.67
CA THR A 57 -19.97 0.91 -6.77
C THR A 57 -20.60 0.58 -5.42
N ALA A 58 -19.93 -0.21 -4.57
CA ALA A 58 -20.40 -0.54 -3.23
C ALA A 58 -20.51 0.69 -2.32
N ASN A 59 -19.77 1.75 -2.60
CA ASN A 59 -19.75 3.01 -1.85
C ASN A 59 -20.53 4.15 -2.52
N TRP A 60 -21.22 3.88 -3.63
CA TRP A 60 -21.92 4.90 -4.42
C TRP A 60 -22.83 5.82 -3.58
N GLY A 61 -23.57 5.27 -2.64
CA GLY A 61 -24.46 6.05 -1.77
C GLY A 61 -23.72 7.02 -0.83
N LYS A 62 -22.45 6.77 -0.50
CA LYS A 62 -21.62 7.66 0.33
C LYS A 62 -21.07 8.85 -0.45
N ALA A 63 -20.86 8.71 -1.74
CA ALA A 63 -20.29 9.76 -2.59
C ALA A 63 -21.14 11.05 -2.59
N ASN A 64 -22.41 10.95 -2.26
CA ASN A 64 -23.35 12.07 -2.20
C ASN A 64 -23.55 12.62 -0.78
N ALA A 65 -22.90 12.09 0.25
CA ALA A 65 -23.03 12.59 1.59
C ALA A 65 -22.38 14.00 1.73
N PRO A 66 -23.03 14.97 2.40
CA PRO A 66 -22.52 16.36 2.50
C PRO A 66 -21.10 16.47 3.07
N TRP A 67 -20.75 15.60 4.01
CA TRP A 67 -19.41 15.54 4.62
C TRP A 67 -18.32 14.94 3.72
N TYR A 68 -18.72 14.36 2.60
CA TYR A 68 -17.83 13.78 1.62
C TYR A 68 -17.47 14.77 0.49
N LYS A 69 -18.06 15.96 0.51
CA LYS A 69 -17.90 16.99 -0.53
C LYS A 69 -16.66 17.89 -0.36
N ALA A 70 -15.74 17.55 0.56
CA ALA A 70 -14.45 18.24 0.58
C ALA A 70 -13.81 18.15 -0.82
N GLU A 71 -13.30 19.26 -1.30
CA GLU A 71 -12.69 19.42 -2.63
C GLU A 71 -11.80 18.23 -2.97
N ARG A 72 -12.29 17.37 -3.84
CA ARG A 72 -11.54 16.21 -4.27
C ARG A 72 -10.75 16.58 -5.50
N MET A 73 -9.44 16.44 -5.39
CA MET A 73 -8.52 16.62 -6.52
C MET A 73 -8.59 15.45 -7.52
N GLU A 74 -9.42 14.43 -7.25
CA GLU A 74 -9.52 13.21 -8.05
C GLU A 74 -10.92 12.62 -7.89
N ASP A 75 -11.45 12.03 -8.97
CA ASP A 75 -12.72 11.34 -8.90
C ASP A 75 -12.62 10.05 -8.07
N ASP A 76 -13.72 9.68 -7.42
CA ASP A 76 -13.76 8.56 -6.49
C ASP A 76 -13.47 7.21 -7.13
N ARG A 77 -13.84 7.02 -8.38
CA ARG A 77 -13.61 5.78 -9.11
C ARG A 77 -12.11 5.58 -9.32
N THR A 78 -11.42 6.61 -9.82
CA THR A 78 -9.97 6.60 -10.00
C THR A 78 -9.25 6.39 -8.67
N ALA A 79 -9.71 7.05 -7.59
CA ALA A 79 -9.15 6.89 -6.25
C ALA A 79 -9.24 5.44 -5.75
N GLN A 80 -10.38 4.77 -5.91
CA GLN A 80 -10.59 3.38 -5.49
C GLN A 80 -9.77 2.39 -6.34
N VAL A 81 -9.69 2.62 -7.64
CA VAL A 81 -8.89 1.79 -8.55
C VAL A 81 -7.41 1.89 -8.21
N ALA A 82 -6.88 3.10 -8.10
CA ALA A 82 -5.47 3.31 -7.78
C ALA A 82 -5.10 2.80 -6.37
N ALA A 83 -6.02 2.84 -5.39
CA ALA A 83 -5.81 2.24 -4.07
C ALA A 83 -5.69 0.71 -4.17
N ALA A 84 -6.59 0.04 -4.86
CA ALA A 84 -6.55 -1.41 -5.06
C ALA A 84 -5.28 -1.86 -5.79
N ILE A 85 -4.83 -1.09 -6.77
CA ILE A 85 -3.56 -1.31 -7.49
C ILE A 85 -2.36 -1.21 -6.53
N CYS A 86 -2.32 -0.20 -5.66
CA CYS A 86 -1.26 -0.06 -4.65
C CYS A 86 -1.25 -1.22 -3.66
N GLU A 87 -2.42 -1.66 -3.19
CA GLU A 87 -2.53 -2.81 -2.28
C GLU A 87 -1.98 -4.09 -2.92
N LEU A 88 -2.37 -4.39 -4.17
CA LEU A 88 -1.87 -5.56 -4.88
C LEU A 88 -0.35 -5.48 -5.12
N ALA A 89 0.17 -4.30 -5.47
CA ALA A 89 1.61 -4.10 -5.65
C ALA A 89 2.39 -4.34 -4.36
N VAL A 90 1.89 -3.87 -3.20
CA VAL A 90 2.47 -4.13 -1.89
C VAL A 90 2.39 -5.62 -1.54
N ALA A 91 1.25 -6.27 -1.78
CA ALA A 91 1.08 -7.71 -1.54
C ALA A 91 2.11 -8.52 -2.34
N ARG A 92 2.29 -8.18 -3.60
CA ARG A 92 3.29 -8.80 -4.48
C ARG A 92 4.72 -8.57 -3.99
N ALA A 93 5.07 -7.31 -3.67
CA ALA A 93 6.41 -6.97 -3.18
C ALA A 93 6.77 -7.67 -1.87
N THR A 94 5.79 -7.84 -0.99
CA THR A 94 5.96 -8.48 0.32
C THR A 94 5.71 -9.99 0.31
N ASN A 95 5.35 -10.56 -0.85
CA ASN A 95 4.93 -11.96 -0.98
C ASN A 95 3.83 -12.36 0.01
N ARG A 96 2.82 -11.48 0.15
CA ARG A 96 1.68 -11.67 1.05
C ARG A 96 0.39 -11.80 0.27
N TYR A 97 -0.59 -12.43 0.91
CA TYR A 97 -1.92 -12.55 0.33
C TYR A 97 -2.61 -11.19 0.26
N TRP A 98 -3.17 -10.87 -0.89
CA TRP A 98 -4.07 -9.74 -1.08
C TRP A 98 -5.51 -10.24 -1.11
N SER A 99 -6.31 -9.74 -0.19
CA SER A 99 -7.70 -10.14 -0.08
C SER A 99 -8.62 -9.51 -1.15
N GLY A 100 -8.24 -8.34 -1.65
CA GLY A 100 -9.07 -7.59 -2.60
C GLY A 100 -10.48 -7.29 -2.04
N HIS A 101 -10.57 -6.96 -0.76
CA HIS A 101 -11.86 -6.77 -0.08
C HIS A 101 -12.77 -5.76 -0.78
N VAL A 102 -14.03 -6.13 -0.93
CA VAL A 102 -15.11 -5.24 -1.38
C VAL A 102 -16.22 -5.33 -0.34
N TRP A 103 -16.32 -4.32 0.51
CA TRP A 103 -17.33 -4.27 1.57
C TRP A 103 -18.49 -3.38 1.19
N PRO A 104 -19.75 -3.80 1.41
CA PRO A 104 -20.89 -2.91 1.37
C PRO A 104 -20.71 -1.74 2.33
N ALA A 105 -21.26 -0.59 2.01
CA ALA A 105 -21.17 0.60 2.86
C ALA A 105 -21.62 0.36 4.30
N SER A 106 -22.60 -0.52 4.54
CA SER A 106 -23.09 -0.91 5.85
C SER A 106 -22.07 -1.68 6.69
N GLU A 107 -21.14 -2.40 6.07
CA GLU A 107 -20.15 -3.23 6.76
C GLU A 107 -18.81 -2.48 7.04
N HIS A 108 -18.59 -1.33 6.44
CA HIS A 108 -17.31 -0.62 6.57
C HIS A 108 -16.88 -0.37 8.02
N LYS A 109 -17.83 -0.05 8.91
CA LYS A 109 -17.49 0.20 10.31
C LYS A 109 -17.03 -1.07 11.03
N ALA A 110 -17.66 -2.20 10.75
CA ALA A 110 -17.31 -3.49 11.35
C ALA A 110 -16.00 -4.07 10.79
N ARG A 111 -15.71 -3.78 9.52
CA ARG A 111 -14.57 -4.33 8.78
C ARG A 111 -13.34 -3.42 8.68
N ARG A 112 -13.42 -2.18 9.19
CA ARG A 112 -12.34 -1.18 9.08
C ARG A 112 -11.01 -1.57 9.72
N GLU A 113 -11.01 -2.65 10.48
CA GLU A 113 -9.82 -3.18 11.15
C GLU A 113 -9.20 -4.35 10.40
N THR A 114 -9.81 -4.79 9.31
CA THR A 114 -9.25 -5.83 8.45
C THR A 114 -8.10 -5.24 7.63
N PRO A 115 -6.87 -5.78 7.74
CA PRO A 115 -5.73 -5.29 6.99
C PRO A 115 -5.92 -5.43 5.48
N ASP A 116 -5.32 -4.55 4.71
CA ASP A 116 -5.38 -4.59 3.24
C ASP A 116 -4.61 -5.78 2.68
N VAL A 117 -3.47 -6.13 3.29
CA VAL A 117 -2.56 -7.17 2.82
C VAL A 117 -2.09 -8.04 3.98
N GLY A 118 -2.11 -9.34 3.78
CA GLY A 118 -1.72 -10.32 4.78
C GLY A 118 -2.54 -10.18 6.07
N THR A 119 -1.87 -10.23 7.21
CA THR A 119 -2.51 -10.18 8.54
C THR A 119 -2.31 -8.87 9.28
N ASN A 120 -1.39 -8.00 8.81
CA ASN A 120 -0.99 -6.81 9.55
C ASN A 120 -0.48 -5.65 8.68
N ILE A 121 -0.68 -5.68 7.37
CA ILE A 121 -0.24 -4.60 6.50
C ILE A 121 -1.43 -3.75 6.08
N GLU A 122 -1.31 -2.46 6.36
CA GLU A 122 -2.21 -1.42 5.88
C GLU A 122 -1.52 -0.63 4.78
N VAL A 123 -2.20 -0.38 3.68
CA VAL A 123 -1.63 0.33 2.54
C VAL A 123 -2.29 1.69 2.40
N ARG A 124 -1.49 2.73 2.28
CA ARG A 124 -1.95 4.07 1.95
C ARG A 124 -1.44 4.48 0.59
N ARG A 125 -2.36 4.54 -0.35
CA ARG A 125 -2.10 5.20 -1.62
C ARG A 125 -1.96 6.69 -1.38
N VAL A 126 -0.88 7.29 -1.86
CA VAL A 126 -0.66 8.74 -1.86
C VAL A 126 -0.72 9.31 -3.27
N ARG A 127 -0.85 10.64 -3.33
CA ARG A 127 -0.77 11.45 -4.55
C ARG A 127 0.55 12.20 -4.57
N THR A 128 0.64 13.24 -5.37
CA THR A 128 1.86 14.05 -5.53
C THR A 128 2.42 14.63 -4.23
N SER A 129 1.57 14.97 -3.25
CA SER A 129 2.02 15.43 -1.92
C SER A 129 2.79 14.38 -1.13
N LYS A 130 2.60 13.09 -1.51
CA LYS A 130 3.24 11.92 -0.91
C LYS A 130 3.03 11.75 0.61
N SER A 131 2.29 12.61 1.30
CA SER A 131 1.94 12.44 2.71
C SER A 131 0.79 11.44 2.86
N ALA A 132 0.93 10.50 3.80
CA ALA A 132 -0.05 9.45 4.04
C ALA A 132 -0.88 9.68 5.30
N ALA A 133 -2.18 9.39 5.23
CA ALA A 133 -3.08 9.51 6.38
C ALA A 133 -2.96 8.29 7.31
N VAL A 134 -2.74 8.56 8.59
CA VAL A 134 -2.70 7.59 9.69
C VAL A 134 -3.96 7.81 10.54
N ARG A 135 -4.68 6.74 10.83
CA ARG A 135 -5.95 6.80 11.56
C ARG A 135 -5.79 6.33 12.99
N LYS A 136 -6.32 7.08 13.97
CA LYS A 136 -6.25 6.78 15.41
C LYS A 136 -6.74 5.36 15.76
N HIS A 137 -7.81 4.91 15.11
CA HIS A 137 -8.39 3.58 15.38
C HIS A 137 -7.50 2.42 14.95
N GLN A 138 -6.43 2.66 14.21
CA GLN A 138 -5.45 1.66 13.75
C GLN A 138 -4.23 1.54 14.69
N VAL A 139 -4.08 2.49 15.62
CA VAL A 139 -3.00 2.51 16.61
C VAL A 139 -3.20 1.41 17.64
N GLY A 140 -2.10 0.80 18.10
CA GLY A 140 -2.11 -0.27 19.10
C GLY A 140 -2.50 -1.65 18.57
N LYS A 141 -2.55 -1.82 17.22
CA LYS A 141 -3.00 -3.07 16.59
C LYS A 141 -1.87 -3.88 15.94
N GLY A 142 -0.62 -3.47 16.13
CA GLY A 142 0.53 -4.15 15.52
C GLY A 142 0.57 -4.05 14.00
N LEU A 143 -0.10 -3.05 13.41
CA LEU A 143 -0.13 -2.84 11.97
C LEU A 143 1.17 -2.18 11.48
N VAL A 144 1.56 -2.53 10.26
CA VAL A 144 2.63 -1.87 9.52
C VAL A 144 2.00 -1.10 8.36
N LEU A 145 2.28 0.19 8.31
CA LEU A 145 1.86 1.07 7.23
C LEU A 145 2.85 0.99 6.08
N PHE A 146 2.34 0.70 4.89
CA PHE A 146 3.05 0.86 3.62
C PHE A 146 2.49 2.05 2.87
N VAL A 147 3.37 2.89 2.35
CA VAL A 147 2.98 4.05 1.55
C VAL A 147 3.35 3.81 0.11
N ALA A 148 2.37 3.89 -0.78
CA ALA A 148 2.53 3.58 -2.19
C ALA A 148 1.92 4.66 -3.09
N TYR A 149 2.52 4.85 -4.26
CA TYR A 149 2.11 5.81 -5.27
C TYR A 149 1.93 5.10 -6.61
N ALA A 150 0.70 5.03 -7.09
CA ALA A 150 0.42 4.53 -8.43
C ALA A 150 0.75 5.62 -9.45
N VAL A 151 1.63 5.33 -10.39
CA VAL A 151 2.16 6.31 -11.36
C VAL A 151 1.13 6.56 -12.47
N PRO A 152 0.62 7.80 -12.60
CA PRO A 152 -0.32 8.11 -13.66
C PRO A 152 0.37 8.18 -15.03
N PRO A 153 -0.38 8.10 -16.15
CA PRO A 153 -1.84 8.02 -16.19
C PRO A 153 -2.39 6.59 -16.08
N GLU A 154 -1.61 5.56 -16.40
CA GLU A 154 -2.09 4.18 -16.50
C GLU A 154 -2.17 3.46 -15.14
N PHE A 155 -1.41 3.93 -14.11
CA PHE A 155 -1.33 3.33 -12.77
C PHE A 155 -0.78 1.88 -12.73
N ARG A 156 -0.26 1.36 -13.84
CA ARG A 156 0.28 0.01 -13.91
C ARG A 156 1.62 -0.14 -13.18
N GLU A 157 2.36 0.95 -13.06
CA GLU A 157 3.58 1.07 -12.26
C GLU A 157 3.25 1.66 -10.89
N VAL A 158 3.78 1.06 -9.83
CA VAL A 158 3.60 1.51 -8.46
C VAL A 158 4.95 1.73 -7.80
N GLU A 159 5.17 2.91 -7.27
CA GLU A 159 6.30 3.24 -6.40
C GLU A 159 5.91 2.96 -4.94
N ILE A 160 6.60 2.04 -4.28
CA ILE A 160 6.46 1.82 -2.85
C ILE A 160 7.50 2.69 -2.15
N LEU A 161 7.03 3.76 -1.51
CA LEU A 161 7.88 4.80 -0.93
C LEU A 161 8.57 4.35 0.36
N GLY A 162 8.02 3.35 1.04
CA GLY A 162 8.57 2.79 2.26
C GLY A 162 7.49 2.29 3.21
N SER A 163 7.93 1.88 4.39
CA SER A 163 7.06 1.37 5.44
C SER A 163 7.43 1.94 6.82
N ILE A 164 6.49 1.87 7.76
CA ILE A 164 6.68 2.28 9.16
C ILE A 164 5.64 1.56 10.03
N GLY A 165 5.98 1.24 11.28
CA GLY A 165 4.99 0.76 12.25
C GLY A 165 3.88 1.81 12.46
N MET A 166 2.61 1.36 12.51
CA MET A 166 1.45 2.26 12.60
C MET A 166 1.51 3.17 13.83
N ASP A 167 1.95 2.65 14.98
CA ASP A 167 2.07 3.41 16.22
C ASP A 167 3.12 4.51 16.08
N ARG A 168 4.25 4.17 15.49
CA ARG A 168 5.32 5.15 15.24
C ARG A 168 4.91 6.20 14.20
N ALA A 169 4.15 5.79 13.17
CA ALA A 169 3.59 6.72 12.21
C ALA A 169 2.60 7.71 12.86
N TRP A 170 1.84 7.25 13.85
CA TRP A 170 0.97 8.13 14.62
C TRP A 170 1.75 9.13 15.47
N GLU A 171 2.82 8.70 16.15
CA GLU A 171 3.67 9.58 16.97
C GLU A 171 4.32 10.69 16.16
N LEU A 172 4.87 10.34 14.98
CA LEU A 172 5.63 11.26 14.12
C LEU A 172 4.73 12.10 13.18
N GLY A 173 3.49 11.67 12.97
CA GLY A 173 2.58 12.34 12.05
C GLY A 173 2.07 13.67 12.58
N GLU A 174 1.86 14.64 11.70
CA GLU A 174 1.26 15.93 12.01
C GLU A 174 -0.27 15.83 12.01
N PRO A 175 -0.98 16.52 12.92
CA PRO A 175 -2.45 16.56 12.92
C PRO A 175 -2.99 17.00 11.57
N SER A 176 -4.01 16.29 11.07
CA SER A 176 -4.69 16.68 9.84
C SER A 176 -5.57 17.92 10.05
N SER A 177 -5.59 18.84 9.09
CA SER A 177 -6.47 19.99 9.10
C SER A 177 -7.97 19.65 9.05
N TYR A 178 -8.31 18.44 8.59
CA TYR A 178 -9.71 17.99 8.48
C TYR A 178 -10.22 17.27 9.73
N ASP A 179 -9.33 16.56 10.44
CA ASP A 179 -9.66 15.74 11.59
C ASP A 179 -8.40 15.58 12.43
N SER A 180 -8.10 16.61 13.21
CA SER A 180 -6.86 16.67 14.00
C SER A 180 -6.79 15.65 15.13
N GLU A 181 -7.93 15.17 15.64
CA GLU A 181 -8.00 14.17 16.72
C GLU A 181 -7.95 12.74 16.23
N GLY A 182 -8.51 12.47 15.04
CA GLY A 182 -8.65 11.12 14.48
C GLY A 182 -7.70 10.79 13.35
N THR A 183 -6.99 11.79 12.80
CA THR A 183 -6.13 11.61 11.63
C THR A 183 -4.85 12.42 11.75
N ARG A 184 -3.72 11.79 11.45
CA ARG A 184 -2.42 12.43 11.27
C ARG A 184 -1.87 12.17 9.89
N LEU A 185 -0.98 13.05 9.42
CA LEU A 185 -0.30 12.94 8.13
C LEU A 185 1.17 12.64 8.36
N ILE A 186 1.65 11.53 7.83
CA ILE A 186 3.06 11.15 7.88
C ILE A 186 3.76 11.50 6.58
N SER A 187 4.92 12.19 6.69
CA SER A 187 5.77 12.50 5.54
C SER A 187 6.57 11.27 5.08
N PRO A 188 6.88 11.14 3.78
CA PRO A 188 7.77 10.10 3.27
C PRO A 188 9.16 10.08 3.92
N SER A 189 9.65 11.21 4.44
CA SER A 189 10.95 11.30 5.12
C SER A 189 11.05 10.45 6.39
N HIS A 190 9.92 10.04 6.96
CA HIS A 190 9.85 9.18 8.14
C HIS A 190 9.71 7.69 7.81
N LEU A 191 9.56 7.35 6.54
CA LEU A 191 9.42 5.97 6.11
C LEU A 191 10.79 5.29 6.04
N THR A 192 10.83 4.02 6.40
CA THR A 192 11.96 3.15 6.12
C THR A 192 11.87 2.72 4.65
N PRO A 193 12.87 3.06 3.81
CA PRO A 193 12.91 2.59 2.43
C PRO A 193 12.88 1.07 2.36
N LEU A 194 12.28 0.54 1.31
CA LEU A 194 12.28 -0.90 1.05
C LEU A 194 13.44 -1.23 0.11
N ASP A 195 14.42 -1.91 0.65
CA ASP A 195 15.44 -2.62 -0.10
C ASP A 195 15.16 -4.13 -0.09
N GLY A 196 15.88 -4.89 -0.94
CA GLY A 196 15.67 -6.33 -1.02
C GLY A 196 15.89 -7.06 0.31
N ASP A 197 16.78 -6.58 1.15
CA ASP A 197 17.14 -7.21 2.43
C ASP A 197 16.07 -6.97 3.49
N ASN A 198 15.50 -5.77 3.55
CA ASN A 198 14.42 -5.42 4.47
C ASN A 198 13.11 -6.15 4.15
N ILE A 199 12.78 -6.35 2.89
CA ILE A 199 11.63 -7.14 2.46
C ILE A 199 11.77 -8.58 2.94
N TRP A 200 12.97 -9.17 2.81
CA TRP A 200 13.26 -10.52 3.27
C TRP A 200 13.17 -10.66 4.79
N ALA A 201 13.68 -9.68 5.54
CA ALA A 201 13.60 -9.67 7.00
C ALA A 201 12.14 -9.62 7.49
N MET A 202 11.31 -8.79 6.88
CA MET A 202 9.86 -8.71 7.16
C MET A 202 9.13 -10.01 6.82
N THR A 203 9.52 -10.70 5.76
CA THR A 203 8.92 -11.98 5.36
C THR A 203 9.29 -13.08 6.34
N LYS A 204 10.53 -13.16 6.81
CA LYS A 204 11.01 -14.16 7.77
C LYS A 204 10.42 -13.99 9.17
N ALA A 205 10.32 -12.77 9.69
CA ALA A 205 9.78 -12.51 11.02
C ALA A 205 8.36 -13.03 11.21
N THR A 206 7.57 -13.08 10.14
CA THR A 206 6.18 -13.57 10.21
C THR A 206 6.09 -15.11 10.10
N LEU A 207 7.03 -15.76 9.45
CA LEU A 207 7.08 -17.23 9.40
C LEU A 207 7.45 -17.83 10.75
N SER A 208 8.24 -17.14 11.56
CA SER A 208 8.63 -17.59 12.90
C SER A 208 7.52 -17.48 13.95
N THR A 209 6.54 -16.61 13.76
CA THR A 209 5.40 -16.45 14.69
C THR A 209 4.24 -17.42 14.40
N SER A 210 4.17 -18.01 13.23
CA SER A 210 3.11 -18.97 12.86
C SER A 210 3.42 -20.43 13.22
N SER A 211 4.58 -20.74 13.81
CA SER A 211 4.95 -22.11 14.23
C SER A 211 4.48 -22.51 15.63
N ASN A 212 3.61 -21.74 16.29
CA ASN A 212 3.00 -22.15 17.55
C ASN A 212 1.72 -22.97 17.31
N VAL A 213 1.96 -24.27 17.13
CA VAL A 213 1.30 -25.39 17.81
C VAL A 213 -0.23 -25.49 17.67
N TYR A 214 -0.63 -26.19 16.62
CA TYR A 214 -1.83 -27.01 16.73
C TYR A 214 -1.43 -28.36 17.39
N THR A 215 -1.65 -28.50 18.69
CA THR A 215 -1.63 -29.80 19.37
C THR A 215 -3.06 -30.36 19.32
N PRO A 216 -3.36 -31.44 18.61
CA PRO A 216 -4.66 -32.06 18.67
C PRO A 216 -4.82 -32.70 20.08
N SER A 217 -5.83 -32.25 20.80
CA SER A 217 -6.29 -32.95 22.04
C SER A 217 -6.81 -34.33 21.67
N GLN A 218 -6.25 -35.33 22.32
CA GLN A 218 -6.73 -36.71 22.34
C GLN A 218 -8.06 -36.81 23.05
#